data_a30ee2ed9b051887d65ed9d6ff2e789f
#
_entry.id   a30ee2ed9b051887d65ed9d6ff2e789f
#
_cell.length_a   1.000
_cell.length_b   1.000
_cell.length_c   1.000
_cell.angle_alpha   90.00
_cell.angle_beta   90.00
_cell.angle_gamma   90.00
#
_symmetry.space_group_name_H-M   'P 1'
#
loop_
_entity.id
_entity.type
_entity.pdbx_description
1 polymer ?
#
loop_
_entity_poly.entity_id
_entity_poly.type
_entity_poly.pdbx_seq_one_letter_code
_entity_poly.pdbx_strand_id
1 'polypeptide(L)'
;KLEQDQTWLDKSAKIALSVLSALKDLKMSKQELADKMGVKAQYISRIVKGTENLTLETISKLEKALGKDLMSIPDYSFRTKADYNMYTKNIHWTTPISCSFTTKGTNILSYKQKSSIINSQIMS
;
A
#
# COMPACT_ATOMS: atom_id res chain seq x y z
N LYS A 1 7.98 -10.99 -21.87
CA LYS A 1 6.54 -10.94 -21.52
C LYS A 1 6.18 -11.90 -20.40
N LEU A 2 6.76 -13.11 -20.39
CA LEU A 2 6.51 -14.15 -19.36
C LEU A 2 7.08 -13.79 -17.99
N GLU A 3 8.23 -13.11 -17.89
CA GLU A 3 8.85 -12.73 -16.62
C GLU A 3 8.13 -11.59 -15.90
N GLN A 4 7.53 -10.65 -16.65
CA GLN A 4 6.76 -9.54 -16.07
C GLN A 4 5.42 -10.00 -15.51
N ASP A 5 4.81 -11.02 -16.09
CA ASP A 5 3.54 -11.57 -15.61
C ASP A 5 3.72 -12.40 -14.33
N GLN A 6 4.90 -12.98 -14.08
CA GLN A 6 5.17 -13.74 -12.86
C GLN A 6 5.24 -12.88 -11.60
N THR A 7 5.74 -11.65 -11.67
CA THR A 7 5.96 -10.80 -10.50
C THR A 7 4.66 -10.38 -9.80
N TRP A 8 3.63 -10.05 -10.55
CA TRP A 8 2.32 -9.72 -9.96
C TRP A 8 1.54 -10.96 -9.52
N LEU A 9 1.70 -12.09 -10.24
CA LEU A 9 1.12 -13.38 -9.85
C LEU A 9 1.67 -13.86 -8.51
N ASP A 10 2.98 -13.74 -8.28
CA ASP A 10 3.59 -14.08 -6.98
C ASP A 10 3.04 -13.23 -5.85
N LYS A 11 2.84 -11.94 -6.09
CA LYS A 11 2.22 -11.04 -5.12
C LYS A 11 0.75 -11.40 -4.87
N SER A 12 0.00 -11.68 -5.94
CA SER A 12 -1.39 -12.11 -5.84
C SER A 12 -1.52 -13.43 -5.08
N ALA A 13 -0.63 -14.39 -5.34
CA ALA A 13 -0.60 -15.65 -4.61
C ALA A 13 -0.30 -15.47 -3.11
N LYS A 14 0.63 -14.58 -2.75
CA LYS A 14 0.94 -14.25 -1.36
C LYS A 14 -0.26 -13.61 -0.66
N ILE A 15 -0.94 -12.68 -1.32
CA ILE A 15 -2.17 -12.06 -0.80
C ILE A 15 -3.27 -13.12 -0.62
N ALA A 16 -3.44 -14.02 -1.60
CA ALA A 16 -4.40 -15.12 -1.53
C ALA A 16 -4.16 -16.03 -0.31
N LEU A 17 -2.90 -16.38 -0.03
CA LEU A 17 -2.52 -17.15 1.15
C LEU A 17 -2.83 -16.39 2.45
N SER A 18 -2.54 -15.09 2.49
CA SER A 18 -2.85 -14.24 3.66
C SER A 18 -4.36 -14.15 3.89
N VAL A 19 -5.16 -14.02 2.83
CA VAL A 19 -6.64 -14.05 2.90
C VAL A 19 -7.13 -15.39 3.44
N LEU A 20 -6.61 -16.51 2.93
CA LEU A 20 -6.98 -17.85 3.41
C LEU A 20 -6.64 -18.05 4.89
N SER A 21 -5.46 -17.60 5.31
CA SER A 21 -5.06 -17.64 6.72
C SER A 21 -6.01 -16.82 7.59
N ALA A 22 -6.32 -15.60 7.17
CA ALA A 22 -7.25 -14.73 7.88
C ALA A 22 -8.67 -15.32 7.99
N LEU A 23 -9.18 -15.91 6.91
CA LEU A 23 -10.48 -16.60 6.93
C LEU A 23 -10.49 -17.76 7.93
N LYS A 24 -9.40 -18.54 7.98
CA LYS A 24 -9.25 -19.64 8.92
C LYS A 24 -9.19 -19.15 10.38
N ASP A 25 -8.42 -18.09 10.65
CA ASP A 25 -8.29 -17.52 11.98
C ASP A 25 -9.61 -16.94 12.49
N LEU A 26 -10.36 -16.28 11.60
CA LEU A 26 -11.65 -15.67 11.90
C LEU A 26 -12.82 -16.66 11.86
N LYS A 27 -12.55 -17.92 11.44
CA LYS A 27 -13.58 -18.94 11.18
C LYS A 27 -14.68 -18.43 10.24
N MET A 28 -14.29 -17.60 9.28
CA MET A 28 -15.18 -16.94 8.32
C MET A 28 -15.20 -17.69 6.99
N SER A 29 -16.38 -17.86 6.42
CA SER A 29 -16.54 -18.48 5.10
C SER A 29 -16.24 -17.47 3.98
N LYS A 30 -15.94 -17.99 2.78
CA LYS A 30 -15.76 -17.14 1.57
C LYS A 30 -17.03 -16.37 1.23
N GLN A 31 -18.19 -16.95 1.53
CA GLN A 31 -19.49 -16.31 1.31
C GLN A 31 -19.67 -15.11 2.23
N GLU A 32 -19.38 -15.27 3.51
CA GLU A 32 -19.46 -14.16 4.49
C GLU A 32 -18.49 -13.03 4.14
N LEU A 33 -17.28 -13.36 3.66
CA LEU A 33 -16.36 -12.34 3.19
C LEU A 33 -16.91 -11.60 1.97
N ALA A 34 -17.51 -12.33 1.02
CA ALA A 34 -18.14 -11.76 -0.17
C ALA A 34 -19.27 -10.80 0.21
N ASP A 35 -20.11 -11.20 1.16
CA ASP A 35 -21.23 -10.39 1.66
C ASP A 35 -20.73 -9.10 2.35
N LYS A 36 -19.68 -9.20 3.17
CA LYS A 36 -19.04 -8.03 3.81
C LYS A 36 -18.43 -7.06 2.81
N MET A 37 -17.89 -7.57 1.72
CA MET A 37 -17.30 -6.75 0.66
C MET A 37 -18.32 -6.25 -0.37
N GLY A 38 -19.56 -6.75 -0.35
CA GLY A 38 -20.57 -6.46 -1.36
C GLY A 38 -20.23 -7.01 -2.75
N VAL A 39 -19.54 -8.14 -2.82
CA VAL A 39 -19.12 -8.78 -4.07
C VAL A 39 -19.65 -10.21 -4.16
N LYS A 40 -19.59 -10.80 -5.37
CA LYS A 40 -20.01 -12.18 -5.57
C LYS A 40 -18.98 -13.18 -4.99
N ALA A 41 -19.44 -14.27 -4.38
CA ALA A 41 -18.58 -15.32 -3.83
C ALA A 41 -17.61 -15.92 -4.86
N GLN A 42 -18.00 -15.96 -6.15
CA GLN A 42 -17.13 -16.37 -7.23
C GLN A 42 -15.89 -15.48 -7.38
N TYR A 43 -16.05 -14.17 -7.15
CA TYR A 43 -14.92 -13.23 -7.17
C TYR A 43 -13.93 -13.53 -6.05
N ILE A 44 -14.42 -13.75 -4.83
CA ILE A 44 -13.57 -14.16 -3.70
C ILE A 44 -12.86 -15.49 -4.01
N SER A 45 -13.54 -16.43 -4.66
CA SER A 45 -12.94 -17.71 -5.04
C SER A 45 -11.79 -17.54 -6.04
N ARG A 46 -11.87 -16.57 -6.96
CA ARG A 46 -10.77 -16.23 -7.89
C ARG A 46 -9.60 -15.56 -7.17
N ILE A 47 -9.89 -14.63 -6.25
CA ILE A 47 -8.86 -13.98 -5.41
C ILE A 47 -8.08 -15.05 -4.65
N VAL A 48 -8.77 -15.98 -4.01
CA VAL A 48 -8.15 -17.05 -3.19
C VAL A 48 -7.32 -18.03 -4.03
N LYS A 49 -7.61 -18.16 -5.33
CA LYS A 49 -6.78 -18.94 -6.26
C LYS A 49 -5.46 -18.22 -6.63
N GLY A 50 -5.35 -16.93 -6.33
CA GLY A 50 -4.15 -16.14 -6.61
C GLY A 50 -3.92 -15.82 -8.09
N THR A 51 -4.95 -15.96 -8.92
CA THR A 51 -4.89 -15.70 -10.37
C THR A 51 -5.51 -14.36 -10.78
N GLU A 52 -6.03 -13.62 -9.81
CA GLU A 52 -6.71 -12.35 -10.05
C GLU A 52 -5.74 -11.18 -9.91
N ASN A 53 -5.80 -10.24 -10.85
CA ASN A 53 -5.06 -8.99 -10.73
C ASN A 53 -5.79 -8.06 -9.75
N LEU A 54 -5.25 -7.94 -8.54
CA LEU A 54 -5.84 -7.18 -7.47
C LEU A 54 -5.48 -5.70 -7.57
N THR A 55 -6.48 -4.84 -7.57
CA THR A 55 -6.28 -3.40 -7.41
C THR A 55 -6.05 -3.04 -5.94
N LEU A 56 -5.38 -1.91 -5.68
CA LEU A 56 -5.20 -1.40 -4.31
C LEU A 56 -6.55 -1.18 -3.60
N GLU A 57 -7.57 -0.75 -4.34
CA GLU A 57 -8.93 -0.61 -3.81
C GLU A 57 -9.49 -1.96 -3.31
N THR A 58 -9.30 -3.02 -4.10
CA THR A 58 -9.74 -4.37 -3.70
C THR A 58 -8.99 -4.86 -2.48
N ILE A 59 -7.68 -4.64 -2.41
CA ILE A 59 -6.85 -5.01 -1.26
C ILE A 59 -7.32 -4.26 -0.02
N SER A 60 -7.55 -2.96 -0.09
CA SER A 60 -8.05 -2.16 1.03
C SER A 60 -9.44 -2.61 1.51
N LYS A 61 -10.33 -3.01 0.59
CA LYS A 61 -11.62 -3.60 0.94
C LYS A 61 -11.48 -4.94 1.66
N LEU A 62 -10.54 -5.79 1.21
CA LEU A 62 -10.22 -7.05 1.87
C LEU A 62 -9.68 -6.83 3.28
N GLU A 63 -8.72 -5.92 3.45
CA GLU A 63 -8.15 -5.56 4.74
C GLU A 63 -9.21 -5.07 5.72
N LYS A 64 -10.09 -4.19 5.25
CA LYS A 64 -11.21 -3.68 6.04
C LYS A 64 -12.20 -4.78 6.44
N ALA A 65 -12.52 -5.70 5.54
CA ALA A 65 -13.45 -6.79 5.80
C ALA A 65 -12.86 -7.86 6.75
N LEU A 66 -11.57 -8.12 6.65
CA LEU A 66 -10.83 -9.09 7.48
C LEU A 66 -10.31 -8.49 8.79
N GLY A 67 -10.21 -7.17 8.89
CA GLY A 67 -9.59 -6.48 10.03
C GLY A 67 -8.10 -6.78 10.19
N LYS A 68 -7.42 -7.14 9.11
CA LYS A 68 -5.99 -7.46 9.06
C LYS A 68 -5.33 -6.81 7.86
N ASP A 69 -4.13 -6.31 8.04
CA ASP A 69 -3.30 -5.82 6.94
C ASP A 69 -2.79 -6.98 6.08
N LEU A 70 -3.06 -6.94 4.80
CA LEU A 70 -2.60 -7.92 3.82
C LEU A 70 -1.31 -7.47 3.14
N MET A 71 -1.08 -6.16 3.11
CA MET A 71 0.07 -5.55 2.48
C MET A 71 0.65 -4.47 3.39
N SER A 72 1.94 -4.56 3.70
CA SER A 72 2.63 -3.49 4.39
C SER A 72 3.37 -2.60 3.40
N ILE A 73 3.12 -1.32 3.49
CA ILE A 73 3.90 -0.31 2.77
C ILE A 73 4.96 0.18 3.73
N PRO A 74 6.25 0.02 3.40
CA PRO A 74 7.30 0.51 4.29
C PRO A 74 7.17 2.01 4.46
N ASP A 75 7.15 2.45 5.72
CA ASP A 75 7.15 3.87 6.04
C ASP A 75 8.57 4.42 5.91
N TYR A 76 8.80 5.17 4.84
CA TYR A 76 10.06 5.88 4.62
C TYR A 76 10.07 7.18 5.42
N SER A 77 10.09 7.07 6.73
CA SER A 77 10.35 8.22 7.59
C SER A 77 11.85 8.52 7.56
N PHE A 78 12.22 9.62 6.93
CA PHE A 78 13.61 10.11 6.98
C PHE A 78 13.89 10.66 8.38
N ARG A 79 14.77 10.01 9.11
CA ARG A 79 15.13 10.40 10.47
C ARG A 79 16.11 11.57 10.49
N THR A 80 16.94 11.70 9.47
CA THR A 80 17.96 12.74 9.38
C THR A 80 18.03 13.35 7.99
N LYS A 81 18.60 14.54 7.89
CA LYS A 81 18.90 15.19 6.62
C LYS A 81 19.87 14.37 5.75
N ALA A 82 20.75 13.61 6.40
CA ALA A 82 21.70 12.72 5.72
C ALA A 82 20.96 11.55 5.03
N ASP A 83 19.97 10.95 5.70
CA ASP A 83 19.16 9.87 5.11
C ASP A 83 18.39 10.36 3.89
N TYR A 84 17.81 11.56 4.00
CA TYR A 84 17.13 12.19 2.87
C TYR A 84 18.07 12.43 1.68
N ASN A 85 19.26 12.97 1.93
CA ASN A 85 20.23 13.25 0.87
C ASN A 85 20.75 11.97 0.20
N MET A 86 20.91 10.89 0.95
CA MET A 86 21.31 9.59 0.39
C MET A 86 20.21 9.03 -0.53
N TYR A 87 18.97 9.18 -0.13
CA TYR A 87 17.84 8.71 -0.93
C TYR A 87 17.63 9.53 -2.20
N THR A 88 17.72 10.86 -2.11
CA THR A 88 17.50 11.76 -3.25
C THR A 88 18.59 11.69 -4.31
N LYS A 89 19.84 11.35 -3.96
CA LYS A 89 20.92 11.15 -4.93
C LYS A 89 20.65 10.02 -5.93
N ASN A 90 19.86 9.05 -5.55
CA ASN A 90 19.51 7.90 -6.38
C ASN A 90 18.23 8.09 -7.20
N ILE A 91 17.48 9.18 -6.95
CA ILE A 91 16.25 9.49 -7.65
C ILE A 91 16.52 10.60 -8.67
N HIS A 92 16.41 10.27 -9.94
CA HIS A 92 16.56 11.24 -11.03
C HIS A 92 15.28 12.07 -11.20
N TRP A 93 15.00 12.94 -10.23
CA TRP A 93 13.86 13.85 -10.29
C TRP A 93 14.28 15.22 -10.78
N THR A 94 13.55 15.74 -11.75
CA THR A 94 13.76 17.10 -12.27
C THR A 94 13.17 18.18 -11.38
N THR A 95 12.34 17.82 -10.42
CA THR A 95 11.71 18.76 -9.49
C THR A 95 12.25 18.54 -8.08
N PRO A 96 12.74 19.58 -7.41
CA PRO A 96 13.15 19.46 -6.03
C PRO A 96 11.93 19.19 -5.15
N ILE A 97 11.92 18.03 -4.51
CA ILE A 97 10.94 17.74 -3.47
C ILE A 97 11.50 18.33 -2.18
N SER A 98 10.95 19.46 -1.74
CA SER A 98 11.25 19.93 -0.40
C SER A 98 10.47 19.10 0.60
N CYS A 99 11.14 18.15 1.24
CA CYS A 99 10.57 17.49 2.39
C CYS A 99 10.83 18.34 3.64
N SER A 100 9.77 18.71 4.32
CA SER A 100 9.91 19.25 5.67
C SER A 100 10.35 18.12 6.59
N PHE A 101 11.55 18.28 7.17
CA PHE A 101 12.04 17.34 8.15
C PHE A 101 11.30 17.54 9.47
N THR A 102 10.69 16.48 9.96
CA THR A 102 10.21 16.48 11.33
C THR A 102 11.39 16.29 12.26
N THR A 103 11.83 17.36 12.88
CA THR A 103 12.62 17.23 14.08
C THR A 103 11.75 16.61 15.16
N LYS A 104 12.11 15.43 15.63
CA LYS A 104 11.42 14.68 16.69
C LYS A 104 10.08 14.01 16.32
N GLY A 105 10.04 13.25 15.25
CA GLY A 105 9.11 12.11 15.11
C GLY A 105 7.61 12.33 15.26
N THR A 106 7.10 13.57 15.28
CA THR A 106 5.74 13.76 15.75
C THR A 106 4.80 14.54 14.85
N ASN A 107 5.25 15.14 13.76
CA ASN A 107 4.32 15.85 12.88
C ASN A 107 4.53 15.50 11.42
N ILE A 108 3.76 14.54 10.96
CA ILE A 108 3.50 14.38 9.54
C ILE A 108 2.63 15.57 9.11
N LEU A 109 3.22 16.54 8.42
CA LEU A 109 2.46 17.63 7.81
C LEU A 109 1.43 17.02 6.84
N SER A 110 0.20 17.51 6.92
CA SER A 110 -0.82 17.10 5.98
C SER A 110 -0.38 17.40 4.54
N TYR A 111 -0.89 16.67 3.59
CA TYR A 111 -0.56 16.86 2.18
C TYR A 111 -0.75 18.31 1.72
N LYS A 112 -1.77 19.00 2.22
CA LYS A 112 -2.02 20.43 1.96
C LYS A 112 -0.91 21.34 2.48
N GLN A 113 -0.38 21.07 3.67
CA GLN A 113 0.72 21.87 4.25
C GLN A 113 2.03 21.66 3.49
N LYS A 114 2.28 20.43 3.03
CA LYS A 114 3.45 20.15 2.19
C LYS A 114 3.41 20.91 0.87
N SER A 115 2.27 20.95 0.20
CA SER A 115 2.13 21.67 -1.07
C SER A 115 2.23 23.20 -0.88
N SER A 116 1.74 23.76 0.22
CA SER A 116 1.87 25.20 0.48
C SER A 116 3.31 25.61 0.80
N ILE A 117 4.07 24.79 1.51
CA ILE A 117 5.50 25.02 1.78
C ILE A 117 6.32 24.96 0.49
N ILE A 118 6.04 23.99 -0.39
CA ILE A 118 6.69 23.88 -1.70
C ILE A 118 6.42 25.13 -2.54
N ASN A 119 5.19 25.62 -2.58
CA ASN A 119 4.83 26.82 -3.33
C ASN A 119 5.50 28.09 -2.77
N SER A 120 5.60 28.24 -1.47
CA SER A 120 6.27 29.38 -0.84
C SER A 120 7.78 29.40 -1.11
N GLN A 121 8.42 28.25 -1.21
CA GLN A 121 9.86 28.18 -1.54
C GLN A 121 10.15 28.39 -3.04
N ILE A 122 9.23 28.05 -3.91
CA ILE A 122 9.37 28.28 -5.35
C ILE A 122 9.17 29.78 -5.68
N MET A 123 8.34 30.50 -4.92
CA MET A 123 8.05 31.91 -5.13
C MET A 123 9.08 32.88 -4.49
N SER A 124 9.93 32.38 -3.63
CA SER A 124 11.04 33.15 -3.05
C SER A 124 12.36 32.84 -3.74
#